data_fb6ea3176ef0a4edfa0bf16f20a02c8f
#
_entry.id   fb6ea3176ef0a4edfa0bf16f20a02c8f
#
_cell.length_a   1.000
_cell.length_b   1.000
_cell.length_c   1.000
_cell.angle_alpha   90.00
_cell.angle_beta   90.00
_cell.angle_gamma   90.00
#
_symmetry.space_group_name_H-M   'P 1'
#
loop_
_entity.id
_entity.type
_entity.pdbx_description
1 polymer ?
#
loop_
_entity_poly.entity_id
_entity_poly.type
_entity_poly.pdbx_seq_one_letter_code
_entity_poly.pdbx_strand_id
1 'polypeptide(L)'
;MSTSRTKNTQMSPTYFGLLAEFGESEIPLERVCRKYFGLSVSKAKRRAGLQRLPIPAYRAGSQKSPWLISAADLAKHIDQQRQSASDQWAAVN
;
A
#
# COMPACT_ATOMS: atom_id res chain seq x y z
N MET A 1 27.55 3.15 -8.53
CA MET A 1 26.81 3.25 -9.73
C MET A 1 25.68 2.29 -9.80
N SER A 2 25.96 1.04 -9.81
CA SER A 2 24.91 0.06 -9.96
C SER A 2 23.93 0.05 -8.81
N THR A 3 24.35 0.46 -7.63
CA THR A 3 23.48 0.44 -6.47
C THR A 3 22.32 1.41 -6.58
N SER A 4 22.53 2.54 -7.26
CA SER A 4 21.44 3.51 -7.39
C SER A 4 20.33 2.96 -8.26
N ARG A 5 20.62 2.12 -9.20
CA ARG A 5 19.60 1.50 -10.02
C ARG A 5 18.76 0.50 -9.25
N THR A 6 19.35 -0.16 -8.27
CA THR A 6 18.62 -1.08 -7.43
C THR A 6 17.53 -0.36 -6.68
N LYS A 7 17.82 0.83 -6.19
CA LYS A 7 16.81 1.61 -5.48
C LYS A 7 15.68 2.02 -6.40
N ASN A 8 15.99 2.31 -7.65
CA ASN A 8 14.98 2.75 -8.60
C ASN A 8 13.95 1.68 -8.90
N THR A 9 14.28 0.42 -8.75
CA THR A 9 13.33 -0.65 -9.00
C THR A 9 12.17 -0.64 -8.02
N GLN A 10 12.33 0.05 -6.88
CA GLN A 10 11.26 0.15 -5.90
C GLN A 10 10.26 1.24 -6.24
N MET A 11 10.58 2.09 -7.19
CA MET A 11 9.73 3.20 -7.59
C MET A 11 9.03 2.86 -8.88
N SER A 12 8.05 1.95 -8.78
CA SER A 12 7.27 1.51 -9.93
C SER A 12 6.34 2.62 -10.41
N PRO A 13 5.81 2.50 -11.64
CA PRO A 13 4.77 3.42 -12.09
C PRO A 13 3.59 3.49 -11.13
N THR A 14 3.26 2.37 -10.47
CA THR A 14 2.19 2.33 -9.49
C THR A 14 2.47 3.31 -8.33
N TYR A 15 3.72 3.35 -7.87
CA TYR A 15 4.10 4.28 -6.81
C TYR A 15 3.86 5.73 -7.23
N PHE A 16 4.31 6.11 -8.41
CA PHE A 16 4.10 7.47 -8.90
C PHE A 16 2.63 7.78 -9.13
N GLY A 17 1.85 6.80 -9.56
CA GLY A 17 0.41 6.95 -9.69
C GLY A 17 -0.25 7.23 -8.36
N LEU A 18 0.17 6.54 -7.30
CA LEU A 18 -0.36 6.78 -5.97
C LEU A 18 0.01 8.17 -5.46
N LEU A 19 1.25 8.61 -5.70
CA LEU A 19 1.65 9.96 -5.31
C LEU A 19 0.79 11.00 -6.03
N ALA A 20 0.49 10.77 -7.30
CA ALA A 20 -0.36 11.69 -8.06
C ALA A 20 -1.79 11.68 -7.54
N GLU A 21 -2.30 10.51 -7.19
CA GLU A 21 -3.69 10.37 -6.75
C GLU A 21 -3.90 10.96 -5.36
N PHE A 22 -2.99 10.68 -4.43
CA PHE A 22 -3.18 11.05 -3.03
C PHE A 22 -2.41 12.32 -2.63
N GLY A 23 -1.43 12.69 -3.41
CA GLY A 23 -0.66 13.91 -3.15
C GLY A 23 0.33 13.81 -2.00
N GLU A 24 0.57 12.61 -1.48
CA GLU A 24 1.48 12.43 -0.35
C GLU A 24 2.01 11.00 -0.32
N SER A 25 3.20 10.85 0.26
CA SER A 25 3.86 9.54 0.31
C SER A 25 3.43 8.70 1.52
N GLU A 26 2.91 9.34 2.56
CA GLU A 26 2.37 8.66 3.74
C GLU A 26 0.88 8.93 3.76
N ILE A 27 0.08 7.92 3.46
CA ILE A 27 -1.33 8.09 3.13
C ILE A 27 -2.19 7.63 4.31
N PRO A 28 -3.19 8.42 4.71
CA PRO A 28 -4.11 7.96 5.76
C PRO A 28 -4.79 6.65 5.35
N LEU A 29 -4.75 5.69 6.27
CA LEU A 29 -5.35 4.37 6.04
C LEU A 29 -6.80 4.46 5.59
N GLU A 30 -7.53 5.42 6.13
CA GLU A 30 -8.95 5.60 5.79
C GLU A 30 -9.18 5.86 4.31
N ARG A 31 -8.21 6.45 3.63
CA ARG A 31 -8.36 6.80 2.22
C ARG A 31 -8.15 5.62 1.28
N VAL A 32 -7.55 4.54 1.77
CA VAL A 32 -7.16 3.42 0.89
C VAL A 32 -7.81 2.10 1.28
N CYS A 33 -8.34 1.98 2.49
CA CYS A 33 -8.72 0.68 3.02
C CYS A 33 -9.85 0.00 2.24
N ARG A 34 -10.81 0.76 1.73
CA ARG A 34 -11.93 0.16 1.00
C ARG A 34 -11.48 -0.36 -0.35
N LYS A 35 -10.78 0.47 -1.09
CA LYS A 35 -10.39 0.13 -2.45
C LYS A 35 -9.33 -0.95 -2.50
N TYR A 36 -8.32 -0.86 -1.65
CA TYR A 36 -7.15 -1.71 -1.76
C TYR A 36 -7.15 -2.89 -0.81
N PHE A 37 -7.88 -2.80 0.30
CA PHE A 37 -7.94 -3.91 1.26
C PHE A 37 -9.34 -4.49 1.40
N GLY A 38 -10.35 -3.86 0.82
CA GLY A 38 -11.72 -4.36 0.93
C GLY A 38 -12.26 -4.27 2.34
N LEU A 39 -11.77 -3.34 3.13
CA LEU A 39 -12.15 -3.22 4.54
C LEU A 39 -12.88 -1.91 4.79
N SER A 40 -13.84 -1.95 5.70
CA SER A 40 -14.43 -0.72 6.23
C SER A 40 -13.37 0.01 7.05
N VAL A 41 -13.60 1.32 7.28
CA VAL A 41 -12.66 2.11 8.07
C VAL A 41 -12.47 1.52 9.46
N SER A 42 -13.56 1.14 10.13
CA SER A 42 -13.44 0.61 11.50
C SER A 42 -12.70 -0.73 11.53
N LYS A 43 -12.94 -1.60 10.56
CA LYS A 43 -12.20 -2.87 10.48
C LYS A 43 -10.74 -2.64 10.18
N ALA A 44 -10.44 -1.71 9.28
CA ALA A 44 -9.05 -1.40 8.94
C ALA A 44 -8.28 -0.89 10.16
N LYS A 45 -8.90 0.01 10.92
CA LYS A 45 -8.28 0.54 12.13
C LYS A 45 -8.02 -0.56 13.15
N ARG A 46 -8.99 -1.45 13.33
CA ARG A 46 -8.82 -2.56 14.27
C ARG A 46 -7.70 -3.48 13.83
N ARG A 47 -7.64 -3.82 12.55
CA ARG A 47 -6.57 -4.67 12.04
C ARG A 47 -5.21 -4.00 12.12
N ALA A 48 -5.16 -2.67 11.92
CA ALA A 48 -3.92 -1.93 12.09
C ALA A 48 -3.39 -2.08 13.51
N GLY A 49 -4.27 -1.93 14.50
CA GLY A 49 -3.88 -2.11 15.89
C GLY A 49 -3.42 -3.53 16.21
N LEU A 50 -3.93 -4.53 15.49
CA LEU A 50 -3.54 -5.92 15.65
C LEU A 50 -2.41 -6.33 14.73
N GLN A 51 -1.89 -5.41 13.92
CA GLN A 51 -0.84 -5.68 12.95
C GLN A 51 -1.24 -6.80 11.96
N ARG A 52 -2.50 -6.74 11.51
CA ARG A 52 -3.07 -7.76 10.60
C ARG A 52 -3.53 -7.17 9.28
N LEU A 53 -2.83 -6.15 8.80
CA LEU A 53 -3.03 -5.63 7.46
C LEU A 53 -1.99 -6.23 6.51
N PRO A 54 -2.26 -6.22 5.20
CA PRO A 54 -1.28 -6.76 4.25
C PRO A 54 0.01 -5.95 4.15
N ILE A 55 -0.02 -4.70 4.61
CA ILE A 55 1.18 -3.85 4.66
C ILE A 55 1.21 -3.16 6.03
N PRO A 56 2.39 -2.68 6.44
CA PRO A 56 2.49 -2.00 7.74
C PRO A 56 1.68 -0.72 7.79
N ALA A 57 1.04 -0.48 8.93
CA ALA A 57 0.40 0.79 9.24
C ALA A 57 1.00 1.29 10.54
N TYR A 58 1.08 2.61 10.69
CA TYR A 58 1.70 3.21 11.86
C TYR A 58 1.07 4.57 12.15
N ARG A 59 1.34 5.09 13.32
CA ARG A 59 0.93 6.43 13.72
C ARG A 59 2.18 7.27 13.89
N ALA A 60 2.27 8.38 13.15
CA ALA A 60 3.46 9.20 13.18
C ALA A 60 3.60 10.01 14.46
N GLY A 61 2.50 10.20 15.16
CA GLY A 61 2.49 10.95 16.41
C GLY A 61 1.98 10.12 17.57
N SER A 62 1.03 10.67 18.31
CA SER A 62 0.43 9.98 19.46
C SER A 62 -0.61 8.95 19.00
N GLN A 63 -1.21 8.27 19.97
CA GLN A 63 -2.28 7.31 19.68
C GLN A 63 -3.52 7.98 19.08
N LYS A 64 -3.60 9.30 19.15
CA LYS A 64 -4.69 10.04 18.54
C LYS A 64 -4.42 10.43 17.09
N SER A 65 -3.20 10.22 16.63
CA SER A 65 -2.84 10.49 15.24
C SER A 65 -3.50 9.47 14.32
N PRO A 66 -3.77 9.84 13.07
CA PRO A 66 -4.36 8.88 12.13
C PRO A 66 -3.37 7.75 11.81
N TRP A 67 -3.93 6.59 11.46
CA TRP A 67 -3.12 5.51 10.93
C TRP A 67 -2.65 5.89 9.53
N LEU A 68 -1.36 5.69 9.26
CA LEU A 68 -0.75 5.99 7.97
C LEU A 68 -0.16 4.73 7.37
N ILE A 69 -0.07 4.71 6.06
CA ILE A 69 0.64 3.66 5.32
C ILE A 69 1.58 4.34 4.33
N SER A 70 2.63 3.63 3.96
CA SER A 70 3.58 4.12 2.97
C SER A 70 3.04 3.88 1.56
N ALA A 71 3.09 4.90 0.70
CA ALA A 71 2.73 4.73 -0.70
C ALA A 71 3.64 3.70 -1.38
N ALA A 72 4.90 3.62 -0.97
CA ALA A 72 5.81 2.63 -1.54
C ALA A 72 5.38 1.21 -1.19
N ASP A 73 4.99 0.98 0.07
CA ASP A 73 4.51 -0.33 0.49
C ASP A 73 3.20 -0.68 -0.21
N LEU A 74 2.30 0.30 -0.34
CA LEU A 74 1.04 0.07 -1.03
C LEU A 74 1.27 -0.24 -2.51
N ALA A 75 2.17 0.48 -3.17
CA ALA A 75 2.49 0.21 -4.56
C ALA A 75 3.00 -1.21 -4.75
N LYS A 76 3.86 -1.67 -3.85
CA LYS A 76 4.40 -3.02 -3.91
C LYS A 76 3.28 -4.05 -3.73
N HIS A 77 2.39 -3.80 -2.80
CA HIS A 77 1.23 -4.68 -2.58
C HIS A 77 0.34 -4.75 -3.82
N ILE A 78 0.04 -3.60 -4.42
CA ILE A 78 -0.77 -3.53 -5.63
C ILE A 78 -0.10 -4.32 -6.77
N ASP A 79 1.19 -4.11 -6.96
CA ASP A 79 1.92 -4.79 -8.03
C ASP A 79 1.92 -6.31 -7.82
N GLN A 80 2.06 -6.76 -6.58
CA GLN A 80 2.01 -8.18 -6.26
C GLN A 80 0.63 -8.78 -6.52
N GLN A 81 -0.42 -8.06 -6.14
CA GLN A 81 -1.79 -8.52 -6.39
C GLN A 81 -2.09 -8.58 -7.88
N ARG A 82 -1.63 -7.59 -8.63
CA ARG A 82 -1.81 -7.57 -10.07
C ARG A 82 -1.08 -8.73 -10.74
N GLN A 83 0.16 -8.99 -10.31
CA GLN A 83 0.94 -10.08 -10.86
C GLN A 83 0.28 -11.44 -10.58
N SER A 84 -0.19 -11.62 -9.36
CA SER A 84 -0.88 -12.84 -8.97
C SER A 84 -2.14 -13.06 -9.81
N ALA A 85 -2.90 -12.00 -10.02
CA ALA A 85 -4.10 -12.09 -10.85
C ALA A 85 -3.73 -12.41 -12.30
N SER A 86 -2.69 -11.79 -12.81
CA SER A 86 -2.22 -12.03 -14.17
C SER A 86 -1.81 -13.49 -14.36
N ASP A 87 -1.11 -14.05 -13.37
CA ASP A 87 -0.69 -15.44 -13.41
C ASP A 87 -1.89 -16.38 -13.41
N GLN A 88 -2.90 -16.09 -12.62
CA GLN A 88 -4.11 -16.90 -12.57
C GLN A 88 -4.87 -16.86 -13.89
N TRP A 89 -4.97 -15.69 -14.50
CA TRP A 89 -5.62 -15.56 -15.80
C TRP A 89 -4.88 -16.33 -16.87
N ALA A 90 -3.54 -16.25 -16.87
CA ALA A 90 -2.74 -16.97 -17.84
C ALA A 90 -2.88 -18.48 -17.69
N ALA A 91 -3.02 -18.97 -16.46
CA ALA A 91 -3.16 -20.40 -16.19
C ALA A 91 -4.47 -20.96 -16.73
N VAL A 92 -5.52 -20.15 -16.76
CA VAL A 92 -6.84 -20.57 -17.24
C VAL A 92 -6.91 -20.48 -18.76
N ASN A 93 -6.26 -19.49 -19.32
CA ASN A 93 -6.31 -19.24 -20.76
C ASN A 93 -5.11 -19.85 -21.47
#